data_ca99375aa6a117a03d0d5c0e814a6494
#
_entry.id   ca99375aa6a117a03d0d5c0e814a6494
#
_cell.length_a   1.000
_cell.length_b   1.000
_cell.length_c   1.000
_cell.angle_alpha   90.00
_cell.angle_beta   90.00
_cell.angle_gamma   90.00
#
_symmetry.space_group_name_H-M   'P 1'
#
loop_
_entity.id
_entity.type
_entity.pdbx_description
1 polymer ?
#
loop_
_entity_poly.entity_id
_entity_poly.type
_entity_poly.pdbx_seq_one_letter_code
_entity_poly.pdbx_strand_id
1 'polypeptide(L)'
;MTENSGPTKGIFDIAEIAATLPDSAATLLVDRYLTDRPSASARVFRVYRPTPPHYHAQCDEFLYVFSGRGTFWIGDASSEAEFGPGQLLHFTRNTVHALPTIIEEPLVFLSIDTPRRDPTDVIFVDPADGTPESFIQRADGY
;
A
#
# COMPACT_ATOMS: atom_id res chain seq x y z
N MET A 1 -14.20 11.09 15.90
CA MET A 1 -12.87 11.28 15.34
C MET A 1 -12.82 12.51 14.44
N THR A 2 -11.70 13.07 14.38
CA THR A 2 -11.49 14.16 13.47
C THR A 2 -11.64 13.66 12.04
N GLU A 3 -12.42 14.37 11.27
CA GLU A 3 -12.70 13.98 9.91
C GLU A 3 -11.43 13.89 9.08
N ASN A 4 -10.50 14.80 9.32
CA ASN A 4 -9.27 14.82 8.59
C ASN A 4 -8.16 15.43 9.43
N SER A 5 -7.10 14.69 9.61
CA SER A 5 -5.93 15.17 10.33
C SER A 5 -4.76 15.44 9.39
N GLY A 6 -4.95 15.25 8.10
CA GLY A 6 -3.90 15.47 7.12
C GLY A 6 -3.74 16.93 6.75
N PRO A 7 -2.73 17.24 5.95
CA PRO A 7 -2.48 18.60 5.49
C PRO A 7 -3.59 19.08 4.56
N THR A 8 -3.73 20.39 4.45
CA THR A 8 -4.77 21.00 3.61
C THR A 8 -4.27 21.37 2.21
N LYS A 9 -2.99 21.22 1.94
CA LYS A 9 -2.48 21.52 0.59
C LYS A 9 -2.95 20.49 -0.40
N GLY A 10 -3.18 20.90 -1.63
CA GLY A 10 -3.67 20.03 -2.68
C GLY A 10 -2.63 19.58 -3.69
N ILE A 11 -1.35 19.87 -3.46
CA ILE A 11 -0.25 19.49 -4.35
C ILE A 11 0.78 18.73 -3.53
N PHE A 12 1.09 17.50 -3.94
CA PHE A 12 2.04 16.65 -3.24
C PHE A 12 3.16 16.23 -4.19
N ASP A 13 4.40 16.43 -3.78
CA ASP A 13 5.57 15.95 -4.52
C ASP A 13 5.85 14.52 -4.07
N ILE A 14 5.45 13.55 -4.89
CA ILE A 14 5.55 12.14 -4.53
C ILE A 14 7.01 11.71 -4.36
N ALA A 15 7.91 12.22 -5.21
CA ALA A 15 9.33 11.89 -5.09
C ALA A 15 9.92 12.37 -3.76
N GLU A 16 9.56 13.58 -3.35
CA GLU A 16 10.02 14.15 -2.08
C GLU A 16 9.49 13.34 -0.90
N ILE A 17 8.21 12.98 -0.95
CA ILE A 17 7.58 12.21 0.12
C ILE A 17 8.19 10.82 0.21
N ALA A 18 8.39 10.16 -0.93
CA ALA A 18 9.00 8.84 -0.97
C ALA A 18 10.41 8.85 -0.37
N ALA A 19 11.17 9.93 -0.59
CA ALA A 19 12.51 10.07 -0.04
C ALA A 19 12.54 10.18 1.48
N THR A 20 11.42 10.49 2.13
CA THR A 20 11.35 10.55 3.60
C THR A 20 11.07 9.19 4.24
N LEU A 21 10.75 8.17 3.45
CA LEU A 21 10.50 6.84 4.01
C LEU A 21 11.84 6.18 4.36
N PRO A 22 11.90 5.42 5.48
CA PRO A 22 13.18 4.86 5.93
C PRO A 22 13.72 3.80 4.96
N ASP A 23 15.02 3.54 5.05
CA ASP A 23 15.68 2.54 4.20
C ASP A 23 15.35 1.11 4.60
N SER A 24 14.90 0.90 5.83
CA SER A 24 14.51 -0.42 6.33
C SER A 24 13.40 -0.27 7.37
N ALA A 25 12.66 -1.34 7.59
CA ALA A 25 11.58 -1.35 8.58
C ALA A 25 11.37 -2.77 9.11
N ALA A 26 10.80 -2.87 10.31
CA ALA A 26 10.44 -4.15 10.89
C ALA A 26 9.15 -4.70 10.28
N THR A 27 8.27 -3.84 9.80
CA THR A 27 7.02 -4.21 9.13
C THR A 27 7.27 -4.51 7.65
N LEU A 28 6.27 -5.06 6.96
CA LEU A 28 6.39 -5.32 5.53
C LEU A 28 6.45 -4.03 4.73
N LEU A 29 5.73 -2.99 5.18
CA LEU A 29 5.76 -1.68 4.55
C LEU A 29 5.62 -0.56 5.57
N VAL A 30 5.98 0.65 5.13
CA VAL A 30 5.79 1.89 5.89
C VAL A 30 5.05 2.86 4.99
N ASP A 31 4.02 3.52 5.52
CA ASP A 31 3.22 4.47 4.74
C ASP A 31 3.19 5.87 5.35
N ARG A 32 2.90 6.86 4.48
CA ARG A 32 2.55 8.23 4.87
C ARG A 32 1.24 8.60 4.21
N TYR A 33 0.29 9.04 5.01
CA TYR A 33 -0.98 9.53 4.49
C TYR A 33 -0.81 10.93 3.92
N LEU A 34 -1.33 11.13 2.71
CA LEU A 34 -1.43 12.45 2.08
C LEU A 34 -2.76 13.09 2.42
N THR A 35 -3.83 12.32 2.26
CA THR A 35 -5.19 12.71 2.66
C THR A 35 -5.86 11.49 3.28
N ASP A 36 -6.79 11.76 4.20
CA ASP A 36 -7.51 10.69 4.88
C ASP A 36 -8.93 11.17 5.18
N ARG A 37 -9.83 10.94 4.24
CA ARG A 37 -11.22 11.39 4.29
C ARG A 37 -12.14 10.17 4.21
N PRO A 38 -13.40 10.28 4.66
CA PRO A 38 -14.32 9.14 4.61
C PRO A 38 -14.51 8.54 3.21
N SER A 39 -14.48 9.37 2.18
CA SER A 39 -14.69 8.90 0.80
C SER A 39 -13.46 8.26 0.18
N ALA A 40 -12.26 8.62 0.64
CA ALA A 40 -11.02 8.09 0.10
C ALA A 40 -9.84 8.45 0.97
N SER A 41 -8.81 7.62 0.96
CA SER A 41 -7.51 7.95 1.51
C SER A 41 -6.45 7.81 0.43
N ALA A 42 -5.41 8.66 0.51
CA ALA A 42 -4.27 8.62 -0.39
C ALA A 42 -3.01 8.49 0.43
N ARG A 43 -2.15 7.53 0.06
CA ARG A 43 -0.93 7.23 0.80
C ARG A 43 0.23 7.00 -0.15
N VAL A 44 1.43 7.34 0.30
CA VAL A 44 2.66 6.87 -0.34
C VAL A 44 3.26 5.85 0.60
N PHE A 45 3.62 4.67 0.09
CA PHE A 45 4.24 3.66 0.94
C PHE A 45 5.38 2.94 0.23
N ARG A 46 6.35 2.48 1.02
CA ARG A 46 7.47 1.68 0.55
C ARG A 46 7.32 0.26 1.08
N VAL A 47 7.57 -0.71 0.22
CA VAL A 47 7.51 -2.14 0.55
C VAL A 47 8.93 -2.67 0.70
N TYR A 48 9.20 -3.35 1.83
CA TYR A 48 10.54 -3.82 2.17
C TYR A 48 10.72 -5.32 1.97
N ARG A 49 9.63 -6.06 1.99
CA ARG A 49 9.62 -7.53 1.83
C ARG A 49 8.38 -7.96 1.06
N PRO A 50 8.40 -9.15 0.43
CA PRO A 50 7.20 -9.68 -0.23
C PRO A 50 5.99 -9.67 0.70
N THR A 51 4.83 -9.38 0.16
CA THR A 51 3.58 -9.39 0.94
C THR A 51 2.85 -10.70 0.70
N PRO A 52 2.46 -11.42 1.78
CA PRO A 52 1.71 -12.66 1.63
C PRO A 52 0.29 -12.41 1.12
N PRO A 53 -0.41 -13.46 0.68
CA PRO A 53 -1.80 -13.32 0.24
C PRO A 53 -2.69 -12.71 1.32
N HIS A 54 -3.40 -11.66 0.96
CA HIS A 54 -4.29 -10.94 1.87
C HIS A 54 -5.35 -10.19 1.07
N TYR A 55 -6.35 -9.65 1.76
CA TYR A 55 -7.37 -8.81 1.13
C TYR A 55 -7.83 -7.72 2.09
N HIS A 56 -8.55 -6.76 1.54
CA HIS A 56 -9.18 -5.68 2.31
C HIS A 56 -10.68 -5.81 2.16
N ALA A 57 -11.42 -5.76 3.26
CA ALA A 57 -12.85 -6.02 3.25
C ALA A 57 -13.67 -4.76 3.03
N GLN A 58 -13.11 -3.57 3.26
CA GLN A 58 -13.86 -2.32 3.36
C GLN A 58 -13.52 -1.30 2.28
N CYS A 59 -12.53 -1.56 1.43
CA CYS A 59 -12.13 -0.60 0.41
C CYS A 59 -11.63 -1.27 -0.85
N ASP A 60 -11.80 -0.58 -1.97
CA ASP A 60 -11.13 -0.89 -3.22
C ASP A 60 -9.79 -0.16 -3.22
N GLU A 61 -8.78 -0.70 -3.89
CA GLU A 61 -7.45 -0.10 -3.88
C GLU A 61 -6.91 0.09 -5.30
N PHE A 62 -6.25 1.23 -5.50
CA PHE A 62 -5.51 1.55 -6.71
C PHE A 62 -4.06 1.79 -6.30
N LEU A 63 -3.13 1.04 -6.88
CA LEU A 63 -1.70 1.17 -6.61
C LEU A 63 -0.97 1.63 -7.85
N TYR A 64 -0.53 2.87 -7.85
CA TYR A 64 0.33 3.38 -8.91
C TYR A 64 1.78 3.12 -8.53
N VAL A 65 2.53 2.44 -9.41
CA VAL A 65 3.92 2.11 -9.17
C VAL A 65 4.77 3.35 -9.45
N PHE A 66 5.33 3.94 -8.40
CA PHE A 66 6.18 5.12 -8.53
C PHE A 66 7.63 4.75 -8.79
N SER A 67 8.16 3.75 -8.08
CA SER A 67 9.53 3.26 -8.27
C SER A 67 9.63 1.79 -7.91
N GLY A 68 10.65 1.13 -8.44
CA GLY A 68 10.89 -0.27 -8.17
C GLY A 68 10.15 -1.20 -9.12
N ARG A 69 10.47 -2.50 -9.04
CA ARG A 69 9.84 -3.55 -9.84
C ARG A 69 9.62 -4.78 -9.00
N GLY A 70 8.62 -5.56 -9.35
CA GLY A 70 8.32 -6.80 -8.67
C GLY A 70 7.31 -7.63 -9.44
N THR A 71 6.75 -8.64 -8.77
CA THR A 71 5.64 -9.43 -9.31
C THR A 71 4.43 -9.28 -8.40
N PHE A 72 3.25 -9.36 -8.97
CA PHE A 72 1.99 -9.19 -8.26
C PHE A 72 0.97 -10.16 -8.85
N TRP A 73 0.05 -10.67 -8.01
CA TRP A 73 -1.09 -11.41 -8.53
C TRP A 73 -2.37 -10.98 -7.82
N ILE A 74 -3.48 -11.07 -8.54
CA ILE A 74 -4.80 -10.65 -8.08
C ILE A 74 -5.76 -11.81 -8.34
N GLY A 75 -6.48 -12.23 -7.31
CA GLY A 75 -7.39 -13.35 -7.36
C GLY A 75 -6.72 -14.66 -6.98
N ASP A 76 -5.79 -15.11 -7.79
CA ASP A 76 -4.98 -16.28 -7.48
C ASP A 76 -3.60 -16.20 -8.14
N ALA A 77 -2.71 -17.11 -7.74
CA ALA A 77 -1.32 -17.07 -8.16
C ALA A 77 -1.11 -17.32 -9.66
N SER A 78 -2.10 -17.87 -10.37
CA SER A 78 -1.97 -18.09 -11.81
C SER A 78 -1.96 -16.77 -12.59
N SER A 79 -2.39 -15.66 -11.97
CA SER A 79 -2.40 -14.34 -12.59
C SER A 79 -1.10 -13.56 -12.35
N GLU A 80 -0.11 -14.17 -11.71
CA GLU A 80 1.13 -13.47 -11.37
C GLU A 80 1.81 -12.87 -12.61
N ALA A 81 2.18 -11.58 -12.49
CA ALA A 81 2.82 -10.85 -13.57
C ALA A 81 3.81 -9.84 -13.00
N GLU A 82 4.80 -9.49 -13.80
CA GLU A 82 5.74 -8.42 -13.46
C GLU A 82 5.11 -7.06 -13.62
N PHE A 83 5.51 -6.14 -12.75
CA PHE A 83 5.11 -4.72 -12.85
C PHE A 83 6.33 -3.83 -12.65
N GLY A 84 6.21 -2.60 -13.12
CA GLY A 84 7.25 -1.59 -12.95
C GLY A 84 6.67 -0.18 -12.95
N PRO A 85 7.53 0.85 -12.87
CA PRO A 85 7.09 2.23 -12.73
C PRO A 85 6.15 2.65 -13.85
N GLY A 86 5.13 3.42 -13.47
CA GLY A 86 4.14 3.94 -14.40
C GLY A 86 2.93 3.05 -14.58
N GLN A 87 2.91 1.86 -13.99
CA GLN A 87 1.76 0.96 -14.09
C GLN A 87 0.82 1.15 -12.91
N LEU A 88 -0.47 0.93 -13.16
CA LEU A 88 -1.51 1.00 -12.14
C LEU A 88 -2.05 -0.40 -11.88
N LEU A 89 -1.97 -0.83 -10.62
CA LEU A 89 -2.58 -2.08 -10.17
C LEU A 89 -3.91 -1.72 -9.50
N HIS A 90 -4.95 -2.51 -9.76
CA HIS A 90 -6.26 -2.26 -9.16
C HIS A 90 -6.91 -3.55 -8.74
N PHE A 91 -7.48 -3.57 -7.55
CA PHE A 91 -8.26 -4.70 -7.05
C PHE A 91 -9.37 -4.19 -6.15
N THR A 92 -10.50 -4.89 -6.23
CA THR A 92 -11.68 -4.53 -5.45
C THR A 92 -11.60 -5.15 -4.06
N ARG A 93 -12.44 -4.66 -3.15
CA ARG A 93 -12.54 -5.23 -1.80
C ARG A 93 -12.85 -6.71 -1.88
N ASN A 94 -12.36 -7.45 -0.90
CA ASN A 94 -12.48 -8.90 -0.78
C ASN A 94 -11.76 -9.70 -1.87
N THR A 95 -10.92 -9.06 -2.67
CA THR A 95 -10.11 -9.74 -3.67
C THR A 95 -8.72 -10.03 -3.10
N VAL A 96 -8.36 -11.29 -3.00
CA VAL A 96 -7.05 -11.70 -2.50
C VAL A 96 -5.98 -11.27 -3.49
N HIS A 97 -4.87 -10.76 -2.97
CA HIS A 97 -3.73 -10.35 -3.79
C HIS A 97 -2.44 -10.55 -3.00
N ALA A 98 -1.33 -10.58 -3.71
CA ALA A 98 -0.02 -10.76 -3.11
C ALA A 98 1.06 -10.14 -3.97
N LEU A 99 2.18 -9.81 -3.33
CA LEU A 99 3.39 -9.33 -3.98
C LEU A 99 4.51 -10.31 -3.63
N PRO A 100 4.65 -11.40 -4.40
CA PRO A 100 5.56 -12.48 -4.00
C PRO A 100 7.04 -12.18 -4.21
N THR A 101 7.39 -11.26 -5.12
CA THR A 101 8.79 -11.00 -5.44
C THR A 101 9.06 -9.51 -5.61
N ILE A 102 10.12 -9.02 -4.97
CA ILE A 102 10.64 -7.68 -5.20
C ILE A 102 11.89 -7.84 -6.08
N ILE A 103 11.89 -7.21 -7.25
CA ILE A 103 12.98 -7.32 -8.22
C ILE A 103 13.93 -6.13 -8.11
N GLU A 104 13.39 -4.93 -7.98
CA GLU A 104 14.18 -3.70 -7.83
C GLU A 104 13.66 -2.84 -6.70
N GLU A 105 14.55 -2.29 -5.90
CA GLU A 105 14.23 -1.39 -4.79
C GLU A 105 14.79 0.01 -5.06
N PRO A 106 14.25 1.07 -4.45
CA PRO A 106 13.12 1.03 -3.52
C PRO A 106 11.80 0.82 -4.26
N LEU A 107 10.93 0.00 -3.68
CA LEU A 107 9.61 -0.27 -4.24
C LEU A 107 8.61 0.64 -3.55
N VAL A 108 8.11 1.64 -4.28
CA VAL A 108 7.24 2.68 -3.74
C VAL A 108 5.98 2.78 -4.58
N PHE A 109 4.85 2.85 -3.89
CA PHE A 109 3.53 2.99 -4.49
C PHE A 109 2.84 4.26 -4.01
N LEU A 110 2.06 4.86 -4.90
CA LEU A 110 1.01 5.80 -4.53
C LEU A 110 -0.30 4.99 -4.47
N SER A 111 -0.93 4.97 -3.32
CA SER A 111 -2.13 4.17 -3.08
C SER A 111 -3.34 5.07 -2.86
N ILE A 112 -4.44 4.76 -3.57
CA ILE A 112 -5.73 5.39 -3.34
C ILE A 112 -6.69 4.30 -2.89
N ASP A 113 -7.30 4.48 -1.73
CA ASP A 113 -8.28 3.55 -1.17
C ASP A 113 -9.65 4.22 -1.14
N THR A 114 -10.68 3.56 -1.66
CA THR A 114 -12.04 4.09 -1.69
C THR A 114 -13.06 3.04 -1.24
N PRO A 115 -13.85 3.30 -0.19
CA PRO A 115 -13.72 4.42 0.74
C PRO A 115 -12.39 4.36 1.50
N ARG A 116 -12.24 5.21 2.50
CA ARG A 116 -11.05 5.30 3.33
C ARG A 116 -10.56 3.94 3.81
N ARG A 117 -9.23 3.71 3.73
CA ARG A 117 -8.60 2.51 4.27
C ARG A 117 -8.48 2.61 5.79
N ASP A 118 -9.11 1.69 6.51
CA ASP A 118 -8.82 1.53 7.93
C ASP A 118 -7.49 0.76 8.06
N PRO A 119 -6.54 1.24 8.87
CA PRO A 119 -5.26 0.55 9.03
C PRO A 119 -5.35 -0.90 9.48
N THR A 120 -6.45 -1.28 10.14
CA THR A 120 -6.66 -2.66 10.60
C THR A 120 -7.30 -3.54 9.53
N ASP A 121 -7.72 -2.98 8.40
CA ASP A 121 -8.40 -3.73 7.34
C ASP A 121 -7.39 -4.45 6.45
N VAL A 122 -6.65 -5.36 7.03
CA VAL A 122 -5.74 -6.28 6.34
C VAL A 122 -6.05 -7.67 6.86
N ILE A 123 -6.55 -8.54 5.98
CA ILE A 123 -6.94 -9.89 6.37
C ILE A 123 -6.09 -10.88 5.60
N PHE A 124 -5.20 -11.56 6.32
CA PHE A 124 -4.33 -12.57 5.72
C PHE A 124 -5.12 -13.85 5.45
N VAL A 125 -4.89 -14.45 4.30
CA VAL A 125 -5.50 -15.74 3.98
C VAL A 125 -5.02 -16.80 4.97
N ASP A 126 -3.71 -16.81 5.27
CA ASP A 126 -3.15 -17.63 6.34
C ASP A 126 -2.88 -16.73 7.55
N PRO A 127 -3.59 -16.93 8.67
CA PRO A 127 -3.37 -16.09 9.86
C PRO A 127 -1.95 -16.14 10.41
N ALA A 128 -1.18 -17.17 10.08
CA ALA A 128 0.21 -17.26 10.51
C ALA A 128 1.12 -16.27 9.76
N ASP A 129 0.66 -15.70 8.65
CA ASP A 129 1.47 -14.78 7.84
C ASP A 129 1.62 -13.40 8.46
N GLY A 130 0.79 -13.03 9.42
CA GLY A 130 0.96 -11.76 10.11
C GLY A 130 -0.33 -11.16 10.65
N THR A 131 -0.21 -9.91 11.06
CA THR A 131 -1.30 -9.10 11.60
C THR A 131 -1.25 -7.73 10.93
N PRO A 132 -2.29 -6.89 11.05
CA PRO A 132 -2.21 -5.53 10.55
C PRO A 132 -0.99 -4.77 11.09
N GLU A 133 -0.64 -4.99 12.36
CA GLU A 133 0.49 -4.31 13.00
C GLU A 133 1.85 -4.77 12.44
N SER A 134 1.97 -6.01 12.01
CA SER A 134 3.20 -6.50 11.41
C SER A 134 3.28 -6.12 9.92
N PHE A 135 2.15 -5.79 9.32
CA PHE A 135 2.07 -5.46 7.89
C PHE A 135 2.50 -4.02 7.63
N ILE A 136 1.93 -3.06 8.35
CA ILE A 136 2.14 -1.64 8.09
C ILE A 136 2.61 -0.93 9.34
N GLN A 137 3.67 -0.13 9.20
CA GLN A 137 4.03 0.90 10.15
C GLN A 137 3.67 2.25 9.52
N ARG A 138 2.85 3.03 10.24
CA ARG A 138 2.44 4.35 9.77
C ARG A 138 3.47 5.39 10.19
N ALA A 139 4.03 6.08 9.21
CA ALA A 139 4.83 7.27 9.49
C ALA A 139 3.89 8.46 9.72
N ASP A 140 4.41 9.54 10.29
CA ASP A 140 3.63 10.75 10.49
C ASP A 140 3.08 11.23 9.15
N GLY A 141 1.91 11.87 9.21
CA GLY A 141 1.29 12.44 8.03
C GLY A 141 2.17 13.51 7.40
N TYR A 142 1.92 13.80 6.17
CA TYR A 142 2.73 14.72 5.39
C TYR A 142 2.13 16.11 5.33
#